data_d3ed922b2d54a4ca989e1b9281d9e572
#
_entry.id   d3ed922b2d54a4ca989e1b9281d9e572
#
_cell.length_a   1.000
_cell.length_b   1.000
_cell.length_c   1.000
_cell.angle_alpha   90.00
_cell.angle_beta   90.00
_cell.angle_gamma   90.00
#
_symmetry.space_group_name_H-M   'P 1'
#
loop_
_entity.id
_entity.type
_entity.pdbx_description
1 polymer ?
#
loop_
_entity_poly.entity_id
_entity_poly.type
_entity_poly.pdbx_seq_one_letter_code
_entity_poly.pdbx_strand_id
1 'polypeptide(L)'
;MSEFINNSEQRKKRLKELILRLHRGEQPESVRRDLIEHLQKVPYNEVVETEQELIAEGLPADEVMKFCDIHTMVLDGHIDTSARRTVSPGHPIDVFQEENKAIRKVIKEVRGAIEQIKRMPDDALHEILMEVLGLFNQLMDVDKHYKRKEYLVFPYLEKGGITGPPKVMWGKHDEIRSLLQGAIESLKACPPDKEEMLAVADMMLLSAVKAVEDMIAKEEEILFPMALDTLTEAEWYEVHR
;
A
#
# COMPACT_ATOMS: atom_id res chain seq x y z
N MET A 1 -17.26 17.00 24.72
CA MET A 1 -17.63 16.77 23.31
C MET A 1 -17.18 17.92 22.38
N SER A 2 -17.38 19.20 22.75
CA SER A 2 -17.00 20.35 21.88
C SER A 2 -15.50 20.49 21.65
N GLU A 3 -14.63 20.19 22.63
CA GLU A 3 -13.17 20.25 22.47
C GLU A 3 -12.62 19.17 21.55
N PHE A 4 -13.16 17.94 21.59
CA PHE A 4 -12.74 16.86 20.69
C PHE A 4 -13.12 17.14 19.24
N ILE A 5 -14.33 17.67 19.00
CA ILE A 5 -14.79 18.07 17.66
C ILE A 5 -13.94 19.20 17.10
N ASN A 6 -13.64 20.20 17.93
CA ASN A 6 -12.81 21.34 17.53
C ASN A 6 -11.36 20.91 17.18
N ASN A 7 -10.81 19.94 17.93
CA ASN A 7 -9.50 19.38 17.64
C ASN A 7 -9.48 18.56 16.35
N SER A 8 -10.52 17.77 16.04
CA SER A 8 -10.63 17.01 14.79
C SER A 8 -10.70 17.93 13.58
N GLU A 9 -11.56 18.95 13.59
CA GLU A 9 -11.66 19.91 12.49
C GLU A 9 -10.36 20.68 12.26
N GLN A 10 -9.66 21.05 13.33
CA GLN A 10 -8.37 21.72 13.23
C GLN A 10 -7.30 20.79 12.64
N ARG A 11 -7.27 19.49 13.05
CA ARG A 11 -6.36 18.49 12.48
C ARG A 11 -6.63 18.26 11.00
N LYS A 12 -7.90 18.04 10.60
CA LYS A 12 -8.29 17.86 9.19
C LYS A 12 -7.88 19.08 8.35
N LYS A 13 -8.15 20.30 8.83
CA LYS A 13 -7.73 21.51 8.13
C LYS A 13 -6.21 21.58 7.94
N ARG A 14 -5.45 21.22 8.98
CA ARG A 14 -3.99 21.22 8.90
C ARG A 14 -3.48 20.11 7.97
N LEU A 15 -4.05 18.91 8.06
CA LEU A 15 -3.72 17.79 7.18
C LEU A 15 -3.99 18.16 5.71
N LYS A 16 -5.14 18.77 5.42
CA LYS A 16 -5.49 19.26 4.09
C LYS A 16 -4.47 20.28 3.55
N GLU A 17 -4.03 21.21 4.38
CA GLU A 17 -2.99 22.18 4.03
C GLU A 17 -1.66 21.48 3.70
N LEU A 18 -1.24 20.49 4.50
CA LEU A 18 -0.03 19.72 4.28
C LEU A 18 -0.10 18.91 2.98
N ILE A 19 -1.23 18.23 2.71
CA ILE A 19 -1.46 17.51 1.46
C ILE A 19 -1.36 18.47 0.26
N LEU A 20 -2.02 19.62 0.31
CA LEU A 20 -1.96 20.61 -0.77
C LEU A 20 -0.55 21.19 -0.99
N ARG A 21 0.29 21.28 0.04
CA ARG A 21 1.70 21.69 -0.09
C ARG A 21 2.50 20.66 -0.88
N LEU A 22 2.28 19.37 -0.66
CA LEU A 22 2.88 18.29 -1.46
C LEU A 22 2.47 18.40 -2.93
N HIS A 23 1.19 18.64 -3.20
CA HIS A 23 0.68 18.83 -4.56
C HIS A 23 1.25 20.08 -5.27
N ARG A 24 1.68 21.07 -4.51
CA ARG A 24 2.38 22.27 -5.02
C ARG A 24 3.89 22.05 -5.22
N GLY A 25 4.39 20.84 -4.98
CA GLY A 25 5.79 20.45 -5.18
C GLY A 25 6.72 20.76 -4.01
N GLU A 26 6.20 20.98 -2.80
CA GLU A 26 7.04 21.10 -1.63
C GLU A 26 7.71 19.76 -1.30
N GLN A 27 8.93 19.83 -0.78
CA GLN A 27 9.72 18.65 -0.45
C GLN A 27 9.04 17.80 0.63
N PRO A 28 8.85 16.47 0.42
CA PRO A 28 8.14 15.59 1.35
C PRO A 28 8.70 15.61 2.78
N GLU A 29 10.03 15.72 2.94
CA GLU A 29 10.69 15.76 4.24
C GLU A 29 10.35 17.05 5.02
N SER A 30 10.12 18.17 4.33
CA SER A 30 9.66 19.41 4.95
C SER A 30 8.26 19.27 5.50
N VAL A 31 7.35 18.71 4.67
CA VAL A 31 5.96 18.49 5.05
C VAL A 31 5.86 17.46 6.18
N ARG A 32 6.67 16.40 6.15
CA ARG A 32 6.74 15.40 7.23
C ARG A 32 7.17 16.00 8.57
N ARG A 33 8.16 16.88 8.58
CA ARG A 33 8.55 17.58 9.81
C ARG A 33 7.41 18.39 10.41
N ASP A 34 6.71 19.13 9.58
CA ASP A 34 5.56 19.95 10.02
C ASP A 34 4.40 19.05 10.52
N LEU A 35 4.19 17.88 9.89
CA LEU A 35 3.21 16.89 10.34
C LEU A 35 3.56 16.42 11.76
N ILE A 36 4.81 15.97 11.96
CA ILE A 36 5.30 15.46 13.25
C ILE A 36 5.19 16.53 14.34
N GLU A 37 5.56 17.78 14.02
CA GLU A 37 5.54 18.88 15.00
C GLU A 37 4.14 19.25 15.42
N HIS A 38 3.17 19.20 14.51
CA HIS A 38 1.84 19.78 14.74
C HIS A 38 0.72 18.75 14.93
N LEU A 39 0.85 17.53 14.40
CA LEU A 39 -0.23 16.55 14.40
C LEU A 39 0.07 15.26 15.19
N GLN A 40 1.33 14.98 15.52
CA GLN A 40 1.79 13.76 16.23
C GLN A 40 1.26 12.46 15.63
N LYS A 41 -0.04 12.14 15.85
CA LYS A 41 -0.75 11.01 15.25
C LYS A 41 -2.08 11.46 14.66
N VAL A 42 -2.39 10.97 13.47
CA VAL A 42 -3.61 11.29 12.73
C VAL A 42 -4.50 10.05 12.65
N PRO A 43 -5.75 10.10 13.11
CA PRO A 43 -6.70 9.02 12.90
C PRO A 43 -6.91 8.74 11.40
N TYR A 44 -6.97 7.46 11.00
CA TYR A 44 -7.10 7.06 9.59
C TYR A 44 -8.34 7.68 8.92
N ASN A 45 -9.45 7.79 9.65
CA ASN A 45 -10.68 8.37 9.14
C ASN A 45 -10.53 9.86 8.78
N GLU A 46 -9.73 10.61 9.54
CA GLU A 46 -9.44 12.03 9.22
C GLU A 46 -8.60 12.15 7.94
N VAL A 47 -7.71 11.19 7.66
CA VAL A 47 -6.96 11.13 6.39
C VAL A 47 -7.93 10.89 5.24
N VAL A 48 -8.78 9.86 5.35
CA VAL A 48 -9.77 9.49 4.33
C VAL A 48 -10.75 10.63 4.06
N GLU A 49 -11.32 11.22 5.10
CA GLU A 49 -12.26 12.35 4.99
C GLU A 49 -11.60 13.55 4.29
N THR A 50 -10.35 13.86 4.65
CA THR A 50 -9.61 14.97 4.05
C THR A 50 -9.34 14.74 2.55
N GLU A 51 -8.95 13.53 2.16
CA GLU A 51 -8.73 13.18 0.75
C GLU A 51 -10.04 13.22 -0.05
N GLN A 52 -11.14 12.71 0.52
CA GLN A 52 -12.46 12.79 -0.11
C GLN A 52 -12.94 14.24 -0.27
N GLU A 53 -12.72 15.10 0.72
CA GLU A 53 -13.04 16.53 0.61
C GLU A 53 -12.23 17.20 -0.52
N LEU A 54 -10.94 16.90 -0.63
CA LEU A 54 -10.08 17.45 -1.70
C LEU A 54 -10.57 17.02 -3.09
N ILE A 55 -10.99 15.77 -3.25
CA ILE A 55 -11.57 15.26 -4.50
C ILE A 55 -12.91 15.97 -4.79
N ALA A 56 -13.76 16.14 -3.79
CA ALA A 56 -15.04 16.84 -3.94
C ALA A 56 -14.86 18.33 -4.27
N GLU A 57 -13.77 18.97 -3.84
CA GLU A 57 -13.40 20.36 -4.16
C GLU A 57 -12.73 20.48 -5.54
N GLY A 58 -12.56 19.38 -6.28
CA GLY A 58 -12.10 19.38 -7.67
C GLY A 58 -10.65 18.94 -7.86
N LEU A 59 -9.97 18.41 -6.81
CA LEU A 59 -8.69 17.76 -7.01
C LEU A 59 -8.91 16.45 -7.78
N PRO A 60 -8.28 16.25 -8.98
CA PRO A 60 -8.47 15.04 -9.75
C PRO A 60 -8.01 13.80 -8.97
N ALA A 61 -8.83 12.74 -8.97
CA ALA A 61 -8.49 11.48 -8.27
C ALA A 61 -7.16 10.89 -8.77
N ASP A 62 -6.82 11.10 -10.04
CA ASP A 62 -5.55 10.68 -10.63
C ASP A 62 -4.35 11.45 -10.05
N GLU A 63 -4.55 12.70 -9.62
CA GLU A 63 -3.52 13.45 -8.90
C GLU A 63 -3.37 12.92 -7.47
N VAL A 64 -4.47 12.64 -6.76
CA VAL A 64 -4.40 11.99 -5.44
C VAL A 64 -3.65 10.66 -5.55
N MET A 65 -3.90 9.86 -6.57
CA MET A 65 -3.20 8.61 -6.84
C MET A 65 -1.69 8.81 -7.04
N LYS A 66 -1.27 9.81 -7.84
CA LYS A 66 0.15 10.11 -8.08
C LYS A 66 0.92 10.44 -6.80
N PHE A 67 0.27 11.14 -5.88
CA PHE A 67 0.87 11.55 -4.61
C PHE A 67 0.61 10.58 -3.45
N CYS A 68 -0.17 9.52 -3.68
CA CYS A 68 -0.51 8.54 -2.64
C CYS A 68 0.72 7.94 -1.95
N ASP A 69 1.81 7.66 -2.71
CA ASP A 69 3.03 7.12 -2.14
C ASP A 69 3.78 8.16 -1.30
N ILE A 70 3.74 9.43 -1.71
CA ILE A 70 4.30 10.55 -0.95
C ILE A 70 3.49 10.78 0.32
N HIS A 71 2.15 10.75 0.24
CA HIS A 71 1.28 10.84 1.41
C HIS A 71 1.57 9.71 2.39
N THR A 72 1.70 8.47 1.91
CA THR A 72 2.06 7.30 2.73
C THR A 72 3.40 7.49 3.41
N MET A 73 4.42 7.94 2.70
CA MET A 73 5.74 8.19 3.25
C MET A 73 5.73 9.30 4.33
N VAL A 74 4.95 10.36 4.13
CA VAL A 74 4.80 11.45 5.09
C VAL A 74 4.06 11.00 6.35
N LEU A 75 3.03 10.14 6.19
CA LEU A 75 2.17 9.64 7.26
C LEU A 75 2.73 8.39 7.95
N ASP A 76 3.80 7.77 7.41
CA ASP A 76 4.39 6.54 7.94
C ASP A 76 4.74 6.68 9.42
N GLY A 77 4.19 5.78 10.24
CA GLY A 77 4.32 5.79 11.71
C GLY A 77 3.50 6.87 12.44
N HIS A 78 2.73 7.70 11.72
CA HIS A 78 1.90 8.78 12.28
C HIS A 78 0.40 8.53 12.17
N ILE A 79 -0.04 7.44 11.54
CA ILE A 79 -1.43 7.01 11.59
C ILE A 79 -1.73 6.40 12.95
N ASP A 80 -2.82 6.84 13.58
CA ASP A 80 -3.26 6.29 14.86
C ASP A 80 -3.91 4.92 14.66
N THR A 81 -3.21 3.88 15.08
CA THR A 81 -3.66 2.49 15.01
C THR A 81 -4.17 1.98 16.35
N SER A 82 -4.28 2.82 17.37
CA SER A 82 -4.69 2.41 18.73
C SER A 82 -6.14 1.91 18.80
N ALA A 83 -6.99 2.35 17.87
CA ALA A 83 -8.40 1.94 17.78
C ALA A 83 -8.61 0.69 16.91
N ARG A 84 -7.55 -0.03 16.49
CA ARG A 84 -7.70 -1.24 15.66
C ARG A 84 -8.57 -2.27 16.36
N ARG A 85 -9.66 -2.67 15.68
CA ARG A 85 -10.50 -3.77 16.14
C ARG A 85 -9.80 -5.10 15.87
N THR A 86 -9.78 -5.97 16.88
CA THR A 86 -9.39 -7.37 16.67
C THR A 86 -10.57 -8.13 16.08
N VAL A 87 -10.32 -8.94 15.07
CA VAL A 87 -11.33 -9.79 14.45
C VAL A 87 -11.13 -11.25 14.86
N SER A 88 -12.19 -12.04 14.81
CA SER A 88 -12.11 -13.48 15.09
C SER A 88 -11.37 -14.21 13.97
N PRO A 89 -10.66 -15.31 14.28
CA PRO A 89 -10.06 -16.17 13.28
C PRO A 89 -11.08 -16.60 12.22
N GLY A 90 -10.70 -16.52 10.95
CA GLY A 90 -11.55 -16.80 9.79
C GLY A 90 -12.45 -15.65 9.33
N HIS A 91 -12.47 -14.51 10.01
CA HIS A 91 -13.07 -13.31 9.48
C HIS A 91 -12.34 -12.86 8.18
N PRO A 92 -13.03 -12.30 7.15
CA PRO A 92 -12.36 -11.89 5.91
C PRO A 92 -11.12 -11.00 6.13
N ILE A 93 -11.16 -10.08 7.07
CA ILE A 93 -9.99 -9.26 7.43
C ILE A 93 -8.85 -10.11 8.03
N ASP A 94 -9.15 -11.10 8.89
CA ASP A 94 -8.13 -12.03 9.40
C ASP A 94 -7.47 -12.79 8.25
N VAL A 95 -8.26 -13.27 7.28
CA VAL A 95 -7.73 -13.95 6.09
C VAL A 95 -6.82 -13.03 5.28
N PHE A 96 -7.23 -11.77 5.02
CA PHE A 96 -6.38 -10.80 4.32
C PHE A 96 -5.09 -10.49 5.07
N GLN A 97 -5.13 -10.41 6.41
CA GLN A 97 -3.94 -10.20 7.23
C GLN A 97 -2.97 -11.41 7.18
N GLU A 98 -3.49 -12.64 7.17
CA GLU A 98 -2.66 -13.84 7.01
C GLU A 98 -2.03 -13.89 5.60
N GLU A 99 -2.77 -13.49 4.58
CA GLU A 99 -2.23 -13.35 3.22
C GLU A 99 -1.11 -12.28 3.16
N ASN A 100 -1.30 -11.14 3.82
CA ASN A 100 -0.27 -10.10 3.92
C ASN A 100 1.00 -10.64 4.60
N LYS A 101 0.86 -11.47 5.63
CA LYS A 101 2.02 -12.13 6.28
C LYS A 101 2.73 -13.08 5.31
N ALA A 102 1.98 -13.84 4.51
CA ALA A 102 2.55 -14.73 3.51
C ALA A 102 3.28 -13.94 2.42
N ILE A 103 2.70 -12.84 1.93
CA ILE A 103 3.32 -11.95 0.93
C ILE A 103 4.63 -11.35 1.49
N ARG A 104 4.62 -10.85 2.74
CA ARG A 104 5.85 -10.34 3.40
C ARG A 104 6.95 -11.41 3.50
N LYS A 105 6.57 -12.68 3.69
CA LYS A 105 7.55 -13.77 3.70
C LYS A 105 8.22 -13.92 2.33
N VAL A 106 7.46 -13.92 1.25
CA VAL A 106 8.01 -13.98 -0.11
C VAL A 106 8.90 -12.76 -0.39
N ILE A 107 8.48 -11.57 -0.01
CA ILE A 107 9.27 -10.34 -0.13
C ILE A 107 10.62 -10.48 0.58
N LYS A 108 10.64 -11.03 1.78
CA LYS A 108 11.88 -11.28 2.54
C LYS A 108 12.80 -12.27 1.81
N GLU A 109 12.23 -13.32 1.22
CA GLU A 109 12.97 -14.30 0.42
C GLU A 109 13.57 -13.63 -0.83
N VAL A 110 12.79 -12.80 -1.56
CA VAL A 110 13.28 -12.01 -2.71
C VAL A 110 14.48 -11.14 -2.31
N ARG A 111 14.35 -10.36 -1.22
CA ARG A 111 15.47 -9.52 -0.74
C ARG A 111 16.70 -10.33 -0.37
N GLY A 112 16.50 -11.49 0.27
CA GLY A 112 17.57 -12.42 0.62
C GLY A 112 18.28 -12.97 -0.63
N ALA A 113 17.54 -13.38 -1.65
CA ALA A 113 18.08 -13.89 -2.90
C ALA A 113 18.88 -12.79 -3.66
N ILE A 114 18.36 -11.56 -3.72
CA ILE A 114 19.09 -10.42 -4.32
C ILE A 114 20.42 -10.17 -3.59
N GLU A 115 20.44 -10.21 -2.26
CA GLU A 115 21.67 -10.05 -1.49
C GLU A 115 22.66 -11.21 -1.71
N GLN A 116 22.17 -12.41 -2.01
CA GLN A 116 23.04 -13.53 -2.34
C GLN A 116 23.77 -13.34 -3.68
N ILE A 117 23.16 -12.72 -4.68
CA ILE A 117 23.78 -12.42 -5.99
C ILE A 117 25.14 -11.75 -5.80
N LYS A 118 25.26 -10.82 -4.86
CA LYS A 118 26.50 -10.08 -4.57
C LYS A 118 27.67 -11.00 -4.16
N ARG A 119 27.35 -12.16 -3.58
CA ARG A 119 28.33 -13.08 -2.96
C ARG A 119 28.50 -14.39 -3.75
N MET A 120 27.60 -14.66 -4.71
CA MET A 120 27.63 -15.88 -5.51
C MET A 120 28.83 -15.90 -6.47
N PRO A 121 29.47 -17.04 -6.70
CA PRO A 121 30.39 -17.24 -7.80
C PRO A 121 29.64 -17.27 -9.14
N ASP A 122 30.31 -16.95 -10.24
CA ASP A 122 29.68 -16.76 -11.55
C ASP A 122 29.02 -18.03 -12.11
N ASP A 123 29.52 -19.21 -11.76
CA ASP A 123 28.95 -20.49 -12.16
C ASP A 123 27.61 -20.81 -11.48
N ALA A 124 27.29 -20.16 -10.37
CA ALA A 124 26.01 -20.32 -9.64
C ALA A 124 24.96 -19.24 -10.00
N LEU A 125 25.29 -18.25 -10.82
CA LEU A 125 24.38 -17.13 -11.13
C LEU A 125 23.13 -17.56 -11.86
N HIS A 126 23.17 -18.61 -12.67
CA HIS A 126 21.98 -19.12 -13.34
C HIS A 126 20.96 -19.68 -12.35
N GLU A 127 21.41 -20.38 -11.32
CA GLU A 127 20.55 -20.98 -10.31
C GLU A 127 19.81 -19.90 -9.50
N ILE A 128 20.54 -18.89 -9.01
CA ILE A 128 19.92 -17.80 -8.25
C ILE A 128 19.00 -16.92 -9.12
N LEU A 129 19.30 -16.74 -10.40
CA LEU A 129 18.40 -16.06 -11.34
C LEU A 129 17.06 -16.78 -11.45
N MET A 130 17.11 -18.11 -11.59
CA MET A 130 15.89 -18.93 -11.64
C MET A 130 15.12 -18.94 -10.33
N GLU A 131 15.82 -18.91 -9.19
CA GLU A 131 15.20 -18.74 -7.86
C GLU A 131 14.47 -17.41 -7.76
N VAL A 132 15.12 -16.29 -8.09
CA VAL A 132 14.51 -14.95 -8.06
C VAL A 132 13.30 -14.88 -9.00
N LEU A 133 13.40 -15.44 -10.21
CA LEU A 133 12.27 -15.51 -11.13
C LEU A 133 11.10 -16.32 -10.55
N GLY A 134 11.39 -17.44 -9.88
CA GLY A 134 10.39 -18.24 -9.18
C GLY A 134 9.67 -17.48 -8.08
N LEU A 135 10.41 -16.72 -7.26
CA LEU A 135 9.87 -15.87 -6.21
C LEU A 135 9.00 -14.73 -6.77
N PHE A 136 9.38 -14.11 -7.88
CA PHE A 136 8.55 -13.08 -8.52
C PHE A 136 7.27 -13.65 -9.13
N ASN A 137 7.31 -14.87 -9.71
CA ASN A 137 6.10 -15.55 -10.15
C ASN A 137 5.18 -15.87 -8.96
N GLN A 138 5.73 -16.26 -7.80
CA GLN A 138 4.95 -16.46 -6.59
C GLN A 138 4.39 -15.14 -6.06
N LEU A 139 5.16 -14.05 -6.09
CA LEU A 139 4.71 -12.72 -5.67
C LEU A 139 3.57 -12.20 -6.57
N MET A 140 3.51 -12.62 -7.84
CA MET A 140 2.41 -12.27 -8.74
C MET A 140 1.04 -12.81 -8.27
N ASP A 141 1.00 -13.80 -7.38
CA ASP A 141 -0.23 -14.28 -6.75
C ASP A 141 -0.94 -13.21 -5.89
N VAL A 142 -0.25 -12.10 -5.58
CA VAL A 142 -0.86 -10.91 -4.98
C VAL A 142 -2.05 -10.39 -5.79
N ASP A 143 -2.12 -10.65 -7.10
CA ASP A 143 -3.26 -10.31 -7.94
C ASP A 143 -4.59 -10.93 -7.44
N LYS A 144 -4.55 -12.16 -6.93
CA LYS A 144 -5.73 -12.83 -6.35
C LYS A 144 -6.19 -12.13 -5.06
N HIS A 145 -5.24 -11.70 -4.25
CA HIS A 145 -5.48 -10.93 -3.02
C HIS A 145 -6.11 -9.56 -3.35
N TYR A 146 -5.59 -8.85 -4.35
CA TYR A 146 -6.14 -7.58 -4.81
C TYR A 146 -7.56 -7.73 -5.38
N LYS A 147 -7.78 -8.70 -6.27
CA LYS A 147 -9.10 -8.96 -6.85
C LYS A 147 -10.17 -9.25 -5.81
N ARG A 148 -9.84 -9.98 -4.74
CA ARG A 148 -10.80 -10.20 -3.65
C ARG A 148 -11.23 -8.91 -2.98
N LYS A 149 -10.33 -7.98 -2.73
CA LYS A 149 -10.70 -6.66 -2.18
C LYS A 149 -11.49 -5.83 -3.18
N GLU A 150 -11.05 -5.80 -4.44
CA GLU A 150 -11.70 -5.06 -5.52
C GLU A 150 -13.15 -5.51 -5.76
N TYR A 151 -13.41 -6.81 -5.71
CA TYR A 151 -14.73 -7.36 -6.03
C TYR A 151 -15.59 -7.68 -4.81
N LEU A 152 -15.02 -7.91 -3.65
CA LEU A 152 -15.76 -8.34 -2.47
C LEU A 152 -15.85 -7.26 -1.38
N VAL A 153 -14.91 -6.32 -1.29
CA VAL A 153 -14.89 -5.29 -0.23
C VAL A 153 -15.22 -3.91 -0.77
N PHE A 154 -14.59 -3.49 -1.85
CA PHE A 154 -14.77 -2.14 -2.41
C PHE A 154 -16.21 -1.80 -2.76
N PRO A 155 -17.04 -2.70 -3.35
CA PRO A 155 -18.44 -2.38 -3.63
C PRO A 155 -19.26 -2.02 -2.39
N TYR A 156 -18.95 -2.61 -1.24
CA TYR A 156 -19.65 -2.28 0.02
C TYR A 156 -19.18 -0.94 0.59
N LEU A 157 -17.90 -0.60 0.46
CA LEU A 157 -17.38 0.72 0.82
C LEU A 157 -18.03 1.81 -0.03
N GLU A 158 -18.10 1.61 -1.34
CA GLU A 158 -18.75 2.54 -2.29
C GLU A 158 -20.24 2.71 -2.00
N LYS A 159 -20.94 1.62 -1.69
CA LYS A 159 -22.34 1.65 -1.23
C LYS A 159 -22.50 2.44 0.07
N GLY A 160 -21.50 2.37 0.96
CA GLY A 160 -21.41 3.16 2.19
C GLY A 160 -21.00 4.63 1.99
N GLY A 161 -20.82 5.07 0.73
CA GLY A 161 -20.44 6.44 0.38
C GLY A 161 -18.94 6.70 0.35
N ILE A 162 -18.12 5.70 0.56
CA ILE A 162 -16.65 5.79 0.54
C ILE A 162 -16.15 5.37 -0.86
N THR A 163 -15.90 6.34 -1.73
CA THR A 163 -15.53 6.09 -3.14
C THR A 163 -14.07 6.44 -3.47
N GLY A 164 -13.47 7.36 -2.74
CA GLY A 164 -12.10 7.83 -2.99
C GLY A 164 -11.05 6.73 -2.79
N PRO A 165 -10.89 6.16 -1.57
CA PRO A 165 -9.91 5.13 -1.27
C PRO A 165 -10.02 3.89 -2.16
N PRO A 166 -11.21 3.29 -2.42
CA PRO A 166 -11.34 2.18 -3.36
C PRO A 166 -10.79 2.50 -4.75
N LYS A 167 -11.14 3.67 -5.30
CA LYS A 167 -10.69 4.10 -6.63
C LYS A 167 -9.17 4.27 -6.70
N VAL A 168 -8.57 4.92 -5.70
CA VAL A 168 -7.12 5.11 -5.61
C VAL A 168 -6.40 3.78 -5.46
N MET A 169 -6.89 2.91 -4.57
CA MET A 169 -6.26 1.60 -4.33
C MET A 169 -6.36 0.69 -5.55
N TRP A 170 -7.48 0.71 -6.29
CA TRP A 170 -7.61 -0.03 -7.54
C TRP A 170 -6.53 0.39 -8.55
N GLY A 171 -6.36 1.70 -8.76
CA GLY A 171 -5.30 2.21 -9.63
C GLY A 171 -3.90 1.80 -9.19
N LYS A 172 -3.63 1.78 -7.89
CA LYS A 172 -2.36 1.30 -7.33
C LYS A 172 -2.16 -0.22 -7.49
N HIS A 173 -3.22 -1.01 -7.40
CA HIS A 173 -3.15 -2.45 -7.72
C HIS A 173 -2.74 -2.69 -9.17
N ASP A 174 -3.28 -1.91 -10.13
CA ASP A 174 -2.91 -2.01 -11.54
C ASP A 174 -1.45 -1.58 -11.79
N GLU A 175 -0.98 -0.54 -11.10
CA GLU A 175 0.42 -0.14 -11.12
C GLU A 175 1.34 -1.27 -10.62
N ILE A 176 0.99 -1.89 -9.49
CA ILE A 176 1.77 -3.00 -8.92
C ILE A 176 1.77 -4.22 -9.85
N ARG A 177 0.62 -4.57 -10.45
CA ARG A 177 0.55 -5.63 -11.48
C ARG A 177 1.53 -5.37 -12.61
N SER A 178 1.58 -4.14 -13.10
CA SER A 178 2.48 -3.73 -14.18
C SER A 178 3.95 -3.77 -13.76
N LEU A 179 4.28 -3.34 -12.54
CA LEU A 179 5.64 -3.41 -12.00
C LEU A 179 6.12 -4.86 -11.84
N LEU A 180 5.27 -5.74 -11.30
CA LEU A 180 5.60 -7.16 -11.14
C LEU A 180 5.76 -7.87 -12.50
N GLN A 181 4.89 -7.57 -13.46
CA GLN A 181 5.00 -8.07 -14.82
C GLN A 181 6.32 -7.63 -15.47
N GLY A 182 6.64 -6.34 -15.41
CA GLY A 182 7.90 -5.79 -15.93
C GLY A 182 9.12 -6.39 -15.26
N ALA A 183 9.08 -6.64 -13.95
CA ALA A 183 10.16 -7.32 -13.21
C ALA A 183 10.36 -8.76 -13.71
N ILE A 184 9.28 -9.52 -13.90
CA ILE A 184 9.34 -10.91 -14.44
C ILE A 184 9.90 -10.92 -15.86
N GLU A 185 9.49 -9.99 -16.72
CA GLU A 185 10.00 -9.89 -18.10
C GLU A 185 11.48 -9.52 -18.12
N SER A 186 11.91 -8.58 -17.26
CA SER A 186 13.32 -8.21 -17.11
C SER A 186 14.17 -9.37 -16.63
N LEU A 187 13.68 -10.18 -15.67
CA LEU A 187 14.38 -11.37 -15.21
C LEU A 187 14.51 -12.44 -16.30
N LYS A 188 13.49 -12.64 -17.12
CA LYS A 188 13.53 -13.58 -18.25
C LYS A 188 14.52 -13.17 -19.34
N ALA A 189 14.71 -11.88 -19.54
CA ALA A 189 15.65 -11.32 -20.51
C ALA A 189 17.07 -11.17 -19.96
N CYS A 190 17.24 -11.22 -18.64
CA CYS A 190 18.52 -10.99 -17.97
C CYS A 190 19.46 -12.17 -18.20
N PRO A 191 20.70 -11.94 -18.66
CA PRO A 191 21.73 -13.00 -18.69
C PRO A 191 22.17 -13.33 -17.25
N PRO A 192 22.72 -14.53 -17.01
CA PRO A 192 23.29 -14.91 -15.72
C PRO A 192 24.68 -14.25 -15.51
N ASP A 193 24.67 -12.93 -15.52
CA ASP A 193 25.80 -12.04 -15.27
C ASP A 193 25.52 -11.20 -14.03
N LYS A 194 26.49 -11.08 -13.14
CA LYS A 194 26.32 -10.46 -11.83
C LYS A 194 25.98 -8.96 -11.92
N GLU A 195 26.64 -8.23 -12.80
CA GLU A 195 26.43 -6.80 -12.98
C GLU A 195 25.05 -6.52 -13.55
N GLU A 196 24.67 -7.24 -14.59
CA GLU A 196 23.35 -7.16 -15.21
C GLU A 196 22.23 -7.55 -14.22
N MET A 197 22.39 -8.63 -13.46
CA MET A 197 21.41 -9.07 -12.47
C MET A 197 21.21 -8.03 -11.36
N LEU A 198 22.28 -7.41 -10.86
CA LEU A 198 22.20 -6.36 -9.86
C LEU A 198 21.60 -5.08 -10.42
N ALA A 199 21.90 -4.72 -11.68
CA ALA A 199 21.26 -3.60 -12.34
C ALA A 199 19.74 -3.80 -12.47
N VAL A 200 19.30 -4.99 -12.91
CA VAL A 200 17.87 -5.34 -12.94
C VAL A 200 17.24 -5.31 -11.55
N ALA A 201 17.95 -5.81 -10.53
CA ALA A 201 17.48 -5.79 -9.15
C ALA A 201 17.22 -4.36 -8.67
N ASP A 202 18.17 -3.45 -8.85
CA ASP A 202 18.07 -2.07 -8.39
C ASP A 202 17.01 -1.26 -9.19
N MET A 203 16.94 -1.45 -10.49
CA MET A 203 16.05 -0.69 -11.37
C MET A 203 14.60 -1.15 -11.32
N MET A 204 14.36 -2.46 -11.22
CA MET A 204 13.03 -3.05 -11.40
C MET A 204 12.54 -3.83 -10.18
N LEU A 205 13.36 -4.76 -9.64
CA LEU A 205 12.87 -5.71 -8.65
C LEU A 205 12.56 -5.05 -7.30
N LEU A 206 13.46 -4.22 -6.80
CA LEU A 206 13.28 -3.55 -5.51
C LEU A 206 12.14 -2.54 -5.53
N SER A 207 11.91 -1.87 -6.66
CA SER A 207 10.77 -0.96 -6.85
C SER A 207 9.44 -1.71 -6.81
N ALA A 208 9.34 -2.86 -7.50
CA ALA A 208 8.13 -3.68 -7.49
C ALA A 208 7.84 -4.24 -6.09
N VAL A 209 8.85 -4.76 -5.40
CA VAL A 209 8.75 -5.25 -4.01
C VAL A 209 8.29 -4.14 -3.07
N LYS A 210 8.88 -2.95 -3.17
CA LYS A 210 8.49 -1.81 -2.33
C LYS A 210 7.03 -1.41 -2.56
N ALA A 211 6.57 -1.38 -3.81
CA ALA A 211 5.18 -1.04 -4.12
C ALA A 211 4.18 -2.03 -3.47
N VAL A 212 4.51 -3.33 -3.43
CA VAL A 212 3.71 -4.33 -2.72
C VAL A 212 3.72 -4.09 -1.20
N GLU A 213 4.89 -3.81 -0.60
CA GLU A 213 5.00 -3.49 0.83
C GLU A 213 4.18 -2.26 1.22
N ASP A 214 4.27 -1.20 0.41
CA ASP A 214 3.52 0.04 0.63
C ASP A 214 2.00 -0.19 0.50
N MET A 215 1.56 -1.09 -0.37
CA MET A 215 0.15 -1.47 -0.46
C MET A 215 -0.30 -2.23 0.79
N ILE A 216 0.48 -3.19 1.28
CA ILE A 216 0.16 -3.90 2.53
C ILE A 216 0.01 -2.91 3.70
N ALA A 217 0.86 -1.89 3.79
CA ALA A 217 0.74 -0.86 4.84
C ALA A 217 -0.58 -0.09 4.70
N LYS A 218 -0.94 0.35 3.49
CA LYS A 218 -2.22 1.04 3.22
C LYS A 218 -3.44 0.18 3.57
N GLU A 219 -3.38 -1.11 3.29
CA GLU A 219 -4.44 -2.05 3.65
C GLU A 219 -4.61 -2.17 5.16
N GLU A 220 -3.53 -2.41 5.88
CA GLU A 220 -3.57 -2.63 7.31
C GLU A 220 -3.83 -1.37 8.13
N GLU A 221 -3.37 -0.22 7.65
CA GLU A 221 -3.49 1.04 8.38
C GLU A 221 -4.76 1.83 8.03
N ILE A 222 -5.29 1.68 6.82
CA ILE A 222 -6.41 2.48 6.33
C ILE A 222 -7.59 1.59 5.90
N LEU A 223 -7.39 0.67 4.93
CA LEU A 223 -8.48 -0.06 4.32
C LEU A 223 -9.20 -0.97 5.31
N PHE A 224 -8.46 -1.78 6.06
CA PHE A 224 -9.07 -2.76 6.96
C PHE A 224 -9.83 -2.10 8.12
N PRO A 225 -9.29 -1.09 8.83
CA PRO A 225 -10.05 -0.35 9.83
C PRO A 225 -11.30 0.30 9.23
N MET A 226 -11.17 0.95 8.08
CA MET A 226 -12.27 1.60 7.39
C MET A 226 -13.38 0.61 7.01
N ALA A 227 -13.02 -0.56 6.47
CA ALA A 227 -13.98 -1.60 6.12
C ALA A 227 -14.70 -2.16 7.36
N LEU A 228 -13.96 -2.36 8.48
CA LEU A 228 -14.55 -2.80 9.76
C LEU A 228 -15.52 -1.78 10.37
N ASP A 229 -15.30 -0.49 10.13
CA ASP A 229 -16.18 0.56 10.62
C ASP A 229 -17.39 0.80 9.70
N THR A 230 -17.31 0.41 8.44
CA THR A 230 -18.33 0.69 7.41
C THR A 230 -19.26 -0.50 7.16
N LEU A 231 -18.72 -1.70 7.00
CA LEU A 231 -19.50 -2.88 6.63
C LEU A 231 -20.25 -3.44 7.84
N THR A 232 -21.50 -3.82 7.59
CA THR A 232 -22.35 -4.54 8.56
C THR A 232 -21.96 -6.01 8.65
N GLU A 233 -22.34 -6.67 9.74
CA GLU A 233 -22.17 -8.13 9.92
C GLU A 233 -22.75 -8.96 8.77
N ALA A 234 -23.91 -8.54 8.22
CA ALA A 234 -24.54 -9.20 7.07
C ALA A 234 -23.69 -9.07 5.80
N GLU A 235 -23.09 -7.91 5.57
CA GLU A 235 -22.19 -7.66 4.43
C GLU A 235 -20.87 -8.45 4.59
N TRP A 236 -20.32 -8.54 5.80
CA TRP A 236 -19.17 -9.40 6.07
C TRP A 236 -19.47 -10.89 5.83
N TYR A 237 -20.69 -11.34 6.13
CA TYR A 237 -21.08 -12.70 5.80
C TYR A 237 -21.09 -12.96 4.28
N GLU A 238 -21.54 -12.00 3.48
CA GLU A 238 -21.51 -12.11 2.01
C GLU A 238 -20.09 -12.08 1.45
N VAL A 239 -19.18 -11.27 2.05
CA VAL A 239 -17.75 -11.24 1.69
C VAL A 239 -17.06 -12.58 2.00
N HIS A 240 -17.51 -13.25 3.07
CA HIS A 240 -16.93 -14.53 3.51
C HIS A 240 -17.36 -15.72 2.63
N ARG A 241 -18.58 -15.67 2.06
CA ARG A 241 -19.18 -16.76 1.24
C ARG A 241 -18.56 -16.87 -0.15
#